data_d06194d48388a8e6f5a9ed0ba6402b72
#
_entry.id   d06194d48388a8e6f5a9ed0ba6402b72
#
_cell.length_a   1.000
_cell.length_b   1.000
_cell.length_c   1.000
_cell.angle_alpha   90.00
_cell.angle_beta   90.00
_cell.angle_gamma   90.00
#
_symmetry.space_group_name_H-M   'P 1'
#
loop_
_entity.id
_entity.type
_entity.pdbx_description
1 polymer ?
#
loop_
_entity_poly.entity_id
_entity_poly.type
_entity_poly.pdbx_seq_one_letter_code
_entity_poly.pdbx_strand_id
1 'polypeptide(L)'
;EDRAVAMRAAVEHARQAGKPWTLDPVAVGALTVRTAFCHELLALQPAAIRGNASEILALAGMSAGGRGVDTTDTAAAALPAAQALARRLATVVAVTGEVDYVTDGERVLSVAGGNPLMTRVVGTGCALSAVVAASAALPGDRLENVAAACGLMKQAGEIAARQGGPGSFIPAFLDALYQEVQG
;
A
#
# COMPACT_ATOMS: atom_id res chain seq x y z
N GLU A 1 -10.07 18.87 -7.88
CA GLU A 1 -11.43 18.47 -8.28
C GLU A 1 -11.36 17.42 -9.40
N ASP A 2 -10.66 17.69 -10.49
CA ASP A 2 -10.57 16.83 -11.67
C ASP A 2 -9.98 15.44 -11.39
N ARG A 3 -8.99 15.35 -10.50
CA ARG A 3 -8.38 14.06 -10.12
C ARG A 3 -9.36 13.14 -9.38
N ALA A 4 -10.22 13.67 -8.52
CA ALA A 4 -11.22 12.88 -7.83
C ALA A 4 -12.27 12.34 -8.80
N VAL A 5 -12.66 13.14 -9.80
CA VAL A 5 -13.57 12.71 -10.87
C VAL A 5 -12.94 11.56 -11.68
N ALA A 6 -11.68 11.70 -12.08
CA ALA A 6 -10.97 10.67 -12.82
C ALA A 6 -10.82 9.36 -12.00
N MET A 7 -10.51 9.47 -10.70
CA MET A 7 -10.39 8.32 -9.81
C MET A 7 -11.73 7.58 -9.64
N ARG A 8 -12.85 8.32 -9.45
CA ARG A 8 -14.19 7.70 -9.39
C ARG A 8 -14.52 6.98 -10.69
N ALA A 9 -14.28 7.60 -11.83
CA ALA A 9 -14.52 7.00 -13.14
C ALA A 9 -13.69 5.71 -13.32
N ALA A 10 -12.41 5.72 -12.92
CA ALA A 10 -11.54 4.56 -12.99
C ALA A 10 -12.05 3.40 -12.11
N VAL A 11 -12.42 3.69 -10.85
CA VAL A 11 -12.97 2.68 -9.94
C VAL A 11 -14.27 2.12 -10.46
N GLU A 12 -15.16 2.96 -10.96
CA GLU A 12 -16.45 2.54 -11.52
C GLU A 12 -16.26 1.62 -12.75
N HIS A 13 -15.35 1.98 -13.66
CA HIS A 13 -14.99 1.14 -14.79
C HIS A 13 -14.38 -0.21 -14.37
N ALA A 14 -13.48 -0.22 -13.38
CA ALA A 14 -12.90 -1.45 -12.84
C ALA A 14 -13.99 -2.36 -12.27
N ARG A 15 -14.94 -1.81 -11.49
CA ARG A 15 -16.06 -2.56 -10.93
C ARG A 15 -16.98 -3.12 -12.01
N GLN A 16 -17.36 -2.33 -13.00
CA GLN A 16 -18.19 -2.78 -14.13
C GLN A 16 -17.51 -3.89 -14.94
N ALA A 17 -16.19 -3.82 -15.08
CA ALA A 17 -15.38 -4.84 -15.75
C ALA A 17 -15.05 -6.06 -14.87
N GLY A 18 -15.50 -6.09 -13.62
CA GLY A 18 -15.16 -7.16 -12.66
C GLY A 18 -13.66 -7.23 -12.33
N LYS A 19 -12.94 -6.11 -12.46
CA LYS A 19 -11.50 -6.04 -12.17
C LYS A 19 -11.26 -5.58 -10.74
N PRO A 20 -10.35 -6.24 -10.00
CA PRO A 20 -9.94 -5.77 -8.68
C PRO A 20 -9.22 -4.43 -8.81
N TRP A 21 -9.33 -3.61 -7.78
CA TRP A 21 -8.63 -2.34 -7.68
C TRP A 21 -8.09 -2.14 -6.27
N THR A 22 -7.07 -1.30 -6.14
CA THR A 22 -6.37 -1.05 -4.88
C THR A 22 -6.52 0.42 -4.49
N LEU A 23 -6.79 0.67 -3.21
CA LEU A 23 -6.80 1.99 -2.63
C LEU A 23 -5.44 2.29 -1.98
N ASP A 24 -4.81 3.39 -2.40
CA ASP A 24 -3.68 4.02 -1.72
C ASP A 24 -4.19 5.31 -1.04
N PRO A 25 -4.43 5.30 0.30
CA PRO A 25 -5.06 6.42 0.99
C PRO A 25 -4.04 7.52 1.34
N VAL A 26 -3.31 8.00 0.35
CA VAL A 26 -2.25 9.00 0.51
C VAL A 26 -2.74 10.21 1.30
N ALA A 27 -2.06 10.51 2.42
CA ALA A 27 -2.32 11.66 3.28
C ALA A 27 -3.74 11.69 3.92
N VAL A 28 -4.39 10.53 4.04
CA VAL A 28 -5.60 10.41 4.84
C VAL A 28 -5.27 10.75 6.31
N GLY A 29 -6.17 11.42 6.99
CA GLY A 29 -5.96 11.96 8.33
C GLY A 29 -5.28 13.33 8.35
N ALA A 30 -4.34 13.60 7.44
CA ALA A 30 -3.65 14.88 7.35
C ALA A 30 -4.42 15.92 6.50
N LEU A 31 -5.09 15.49 5.43
CA LEU A 31 -5.82 16.34 4.50
C LEU A 31 -7.31 16.00 4.51
N THR A 32 -8.15 16.90 5.00
CA THR A 32 -9.60 16.70 5.17
C THR A 32 -10.30 16.26 3.88
N VAL A 33 -9.99 16.92 2.74
CA VAL A 33 -10.59 16.60 1.43
C VAL A 33 -10.21 15.19 0.99
N ARG A 34 -8.96 14.78 1.17
CA ARG A 34 -8.51 13.43 0.84
C ARG A 34 -9.10 12.38 1.78
N THR A 35 -9.20 12.71 3.05
CA THR A 35 -9.81 11.83 4.06
C THR A 35 -11.25 11.52 3.70
N ALA A 36 -12.06 12.54 3.41
CA ALA A 36 -13.45 12.36 3.00
C ALA A 36 -13.56 11.52 1.71
N PHE A 37 -12.72 11.81 0.73
CA PHE A 37 -12.71 11.08 -0.54
C PHE A 37 -12.26 9.62 -0.38
N CYS A 38 -11.25 9.33 0.45
CA CYS A 38 -10.86 7.95 0.73
C CYS A 38 -11.98 7.16 1.41
N HIS A 39 -12.70 7.77 2.36
CA HIS A 39 -13.85 7.13 2.99
C HIS A 39 -14.99 6.86 2.00
N GLU A 40 -15.23 7.76 1.04
CA GLU A 40 -16.17 7.52 -0.06
C GLU A 40 -15.75 6.30 -0.90
N LEU A 41 -14.47 6.22 -1.26
CA LEU A 41 -13.95 5.11 -2.06
C LEU A 41 -13.99 3.75 -1.33
N LEU A 42 -13.88 3.72 0.01
CA LEU A 42 -14.03 2.48 0.77
C LEU A 42 -15.38 1.79 0.54
N ALA A 43 -16.45 2.56 0.35
CA ALA A 43 -17.78 2.01 0.06
C ALA A 43 -17.84 1.27 -1.29
N LEU A 44 -16.86 1.49 -2.17
CA LEU A 44 -16.74 0.83 -3.47
C LEU A 44 -15.93 -0.47 -3.42
N GLN A 45 -15.62 -0.97 -2.23
CA GLN A 45 -15.02 -2.27 -1.96
C GLN A 45 -13.70 -2.52 -2.70
N PRO A 46 -12.59 -1.83 -2.33
CA PRO A 46 -11.27 -2.13 -2.86
C PRO A 46 -10.88 -3.58 -2.58
N ALA A 47 -10.25 -4.24 -3.53
CA ALA A 47 -9.72 -5.58 -3.38
C ALA A 47 -8.49 -5.62 -2.46
N ALA A 48 -7.74 -4.53 -2.43
CA ALA A 48 -6.64 -4.30 -1.51
C ALA A 48 -6.56 -2.83 -1.09
N ILE A 49 -6.01 -2.59 0.10
CA ILE A 49 -5.67 -1.26 0.61
C ILE A 49 -4.20 -1.30 0.99
N ARG A 50 -3.40 -0.35 0.54
CA ARG A 50 -1.99 -0.22 0.92
C ARG A 50 -1.74 1.17 1.48
N GLY A 51 -1.21 1.26 2.70
CA GLY A 51 -0.85 2.52 3.31
C GLY A 51 0.26 2.36 4.36
N ASN A 52 0.83 3.46 4.83
CA ASN A 52 1.69 3.43 6.01
C ASN A 52 0.85 3.32 7.29
N ALA A 53 1.51 3.13 8.43
CA ALA A 53 0.83 2.96 9.72
C ALA A 53 -0.18 4.06 10.01
N SER A 54 0.21 5.31 9.83
CA SER A 54 -0.61 6.47 10.12
C SER A 54 -1.82 6.60 9.20
N GLU A 55 -1.66 6.29 7.93
CA GLU A 55 -2.74 6.29 6.94
C GLU A 55 -3.76 5.19 7.27
N ILE A 56 -3.31 4.00 7.62
CA ILE A 56 -4.20 2.89 7.99
C ILE A 56 -4.95 3.17 9.30
N LEU A 57 -4.28 3.72 10.33
CA LEU A 57 -4.93 4.13 11.57
C LEU A 57 -6.00 5.20 11.32
N ALA A 58 -5.68 6.22 10.53
CA ALA A 58 -6.63 7.27 10.19
C ALA A 58 -7.82 6.75 9.38
N LEU A 59 -7.56 5.87 8.40
CA LEU A 59 -8.60 5.26 7.58
C LEU A 59 -9.53 4.34 8.38
N ALA A 60 -9.00 3.68 9.41
CA ALA A 60 -9.78 2.86 10.34
C ALA A 60 -10.60 3.69 11.35
N GLY A 61 -10.38 5.00 11.42
CA GLY A 61 -10.99 5.87 12.44
C GLY A 61 -10.37 5.70 13.83
N MET A 62 -9.17 5.15 13.91
CA MET A 62 -8.45 4.85 15.16
C MET A 62 -7.27 5.81 15.42
N SER A 63 -7.19 6.94 14.70
CA SER A 63 -6.19 7.96 14.98
C SER A 63 -6.37 8.50 16.39
N ALA A 64 -5.34 8.44 17.21
CA ALA A 64 -5.33 9.07 18.54
C ALA A 64 -5.64 10.56 18.35
N GLY A 65 -6.75 11.01 18.93
CA GLY A 65 -7.34 12.32 18.69
C GLY A 65 -6.34 13.47 18.67
N GLY A 66 -6.36 14.24 17.59
CA GLY A 66 -5.99 15.64 17.57
C GLY A 66 -4.52 16.03 17.56
N ARG A 67 -3.58 15.10 17.53
CA ARG A 67 -2.16 15.40 17.28
C ARG A 67 -1.75 14.74 15.98
N GLY A 68 -1.14 15.55 15.12
CA GLY A 68 -0.69 15.12 13.80
C GLY A 68 0.04 13.78 13.89
N VAL A 69 -0.13 13.01 12.84
CA VAL A 69 0.41 11.67 12.65
C VAL A 69 1.88 11.65 13.06
N ASP A 70 2.15 11.12 14.24
CA ASP A 70 3.50 10.91 14.70
C ASP A 70 4.10 9.79 13.82
N THR A 71 5.19 10.08 13.13
CA THR A 71 5.93 9.12 12.31
C THR A 71 6.53 7.96 13.12
N THR A 72 6.24 7.90 14.42
CA THR A 72 6.64 6.85 15.35
C THR A 72 5.68 5.66 15.37
N ASP A 73 4.49 5.75 14.74
CA ASP A 73 3.60 4.60 14.62
C ASP A 73 4.23 3.56 13.70
N THR A 74 4.60 2.43 14.28
CA THR A 74 5.14 1.31 13.52
C THR A 74 4.02 0.57 12.78
N ALA A 75 4.36 -0.10 11.68
CA ALA A 75 3.41 -0.95 10.97
C ALA A 75 2.79 -2.03 11.89
N ALA A 76 3.57 -2.55 12.86
CA ALA A 76 3.09 -3.47 13.87
C ALA A 76 2.01 -2.86 14.79
N ALA A 77 2.16 -1.59 15.17
CA ALA A 77 1.18 -0.89 16.01
C ALA A 77 -0.15 -0.67 15.28
N ALA A 78 -0.12 -0.52 13.95
CA ALA A 78 -1.30 -0.35 13.12
C ALA A 78 -1.98 -1.69 12.73
N LEU A 79 -1.38 -2.84 13.02
CA LEU A 79 -1.90 -4.15 12.63
C LEU A 79 -3.32 -4.43 13.15
N PRO A 80 -3.70 -4.13 14.40
CA PRO A 80 -5.08 -4.33 14.86
C PRO A 80 -6.10 -3.50 14.06
N ALA A 81 -5.75 -2.27 13.68
CA ALA A 81 -6.57 -1.41 12.84
C ALA A 81 -6.70 -1.98 11.41
N ALA A 82 -5.59 -2.47 10.85
CA ALA A 82 -5.58 -3.12 9.54
C ALA A 82 -6.46 -4.37 9.51
N GLN A 83 -6.38 -5.23 10.55
CA GLN A 83 -7.24 -6.42 10.67
C GLN A 83 -8.72 -6.05 10.77
N ALA A 84 -9.05 -5.05 11.60
CA ALA A 84 -10.43 -4.57 11.73
C ALA A 84 -10.97 -4.02 10.39
N LEU A 85 -10.16 -3.27 9.65
CA LEU A 85 -10.49 -2.71 8.35
C LEU A 85 -10.68 -3.83 7.32
N ALA A 86 -9.77 -4.81 7.29
CA ALA A 86 -9.82 -5.94 6.38
C ALA A 86 -11.09 -6.78 6.59
N ARG A 87 -11.44 -7.12 7.85
CA ARG A 87 -12.69 -7.84 8.17
C ARG A 87 -13.93 -7.06 7.75
N ARG A 88 -13.98 -5.76 8.11
CA ARG A 88 -15.14 -4.91 7.82
C ARG A 88 -15.44 -4.79 6.33
N LEU A 89 -14.40 -4.76 5.49
CA LEU A 89 -14.52 -4.52 4.05
C LEU A 89 -14.34 -5.78 3.20
N ALA A 90 -14.06 -6.94 3.81
CA ALA A 90 -13.69 -8.18 3.12
C ALA A 90 -12.56 -7.94 2.10
N THR A 91 -11.49 -7.27 2.51
CA THR A 91 -10.36 -6.83 1.68
C THR A 91 -9.02 -7.28 2.27
N VAL A 92 -7.96 -7.15 1.51
CA VAL A 92 -6.59 -7.31 2.01
C VAL A 92 -6.01 -5.93 2.34
N VAL A 93 -5.38 -5.79 3.50
CA VAL A 93 -4.73 -4.55 3.93
C VAL A 93 -3.23 -4.79 4.09
N ALA A 94 -2.42 -4.01 3.39
CA ALA A 94 -0.97 -3.97 3.52
C ALA A 94 -0.56 -2.70 4.27
N VAL A 95 -0.01 -2.87 5.46
CA VAL A 95 0.59 -1.78 6.26
C VAL A 95 2.08 -1.79 6.01
N THR A 96 2.59 -0.73 5.40
CA THR A 96 4.00 -0.65 5.02
C THR A 96 4.86 0.08 6.05
N GLY A 97 6.08 -0.42 6.24
CA GLY A 97 7.06 0.10 7.18
C GLY A 97 8.42 -0.59 7.01
N GLU A 98 9.23 -0.61 8.06
CA GLU A 98 10.47 -1.39 8.07
C GLU A 98 10.17 -2.88 7.84
N VAL A 99 9.19 -3.41 8.55
CA VAL A 99 8.52 -4.68 8.24
C VAL A 99 7.11 -4.35 7.76
N ASP A 100 6.72 -4.87 6.59
CA ASP A 100 5.35 -4.74 6.12
C ASP A 100 4.50 -5.86 6.74
N TYR A 101 3.25 -5.54 7.06
CA TYR A 101 2.26 -6.51 7.51
C TYR A 101 1.07 -6.52 6.57
N VAL A 102 0.75 -7.71 6.06
CA VAL A 102 -0.37 -7.91 5.13
C VAL A 102 -1.40 -8.81 5.81
N THR A 103 -2.67 -8.39 5.81
CA THR A 103 -3.74 -9.14 6.48
C THR A 103 -5.03 -9.15 5.68
N ASP A 104 -5.75 -10.25 5.74
CA ASP A 104 -7.14 -10.38 5.27
C ASP A 104 -8.16 -10.23 6.43
N GLY A 105 -7.64 -9.92 7.63
CA GLY A 105 -8.42 -9.79 8.85
C GLY A 105 -8.28 -11.01 9.78
N GLU A 106 -8.06 -12.19 9.25
CA GLU A 106 -7.86 -13.43 10.01
C GLU A 106 -6.38 -13.83 10.03
N ARG A 107 -5.75 -13.88 8.86
CA ARG A 107 -4.35 -14.22 8.68
C ARG A 107 -3.49 -12.96 8.61
N VAL A 108 -2.24 -13.09 9.00
CA VAL A 108 -1.23 -12.02 8.92
C VAL A 108 0.04 -12.62 8.32
N LEU A 109 0.56 -11.97 7.30
CA LEU A 109 1.89 -12.24 6.76
C LEU A 109 2.79 -11.04 7.02
N SER A 110 4.01 -11.28 7.49
CA SER A 110 5.04 -10.26 7.67
C SER A 110 6.09 -10.35 6.58
N VAL A 111 6.48 -9.21 6.04
CA VAL A 111 7.47 -9.11 4.96
C VAL A 111 8.60 -8.20 5.44
N ALA A 112 9.71 -8.80 5.78
CA ALA A 112 10.95 -8.10 6.16
C ALA A 112 11.79 -7.78 4.93
N GLY A 113 12.86 -6.99 5.11
CA GLY A 113 13.80 -6.60 4.05
C GLY A 113 13.63 -5.16 3.60
N GLY A 114 14.15 -4.87 2.42
CA GLY A 114 14.21 -3.51 1.90
C GLY A 114 15.47 -2.76 2.36
N ASN A 115 15.53 -1.48 2.02
CA ASN A 115 16.67 -0.65 2.38
C ASN A 115 16.22 0.77 2.75
N PRO A 116 16.84 1.43 3.74
CA PRO A 116 16.50 2.81 4.11
C PRO A 116 16.57 3.83 2.96
N LEU A 117 17.33 3.56 1.89
CA LEU A 117 17.35 4.43 0.69
C LEU A 117 15.98 4.53 0.02
N MET A 118 15.09 3.53 0.19
CA MET A 118 13.71 3.60 -0.32
C MET A 118 12.92 4.76 0.28
N THR A 119 13.29 5.22 1.48
CA THR A 119 12.66 6.39 2.13
C THR A 119 13.28 7.72 1.71
N ARG A 120 14.43 7.70 1.01
CA ARG A 120 15.15 8.88 0.54
C ARG A 120 14.79 9.31 -0.87
N VAL A 121 13.94 8.55 -1.54
CA VAL A 121 13.46 8.82 -2.90
C VAL A 121 11.95 8.88 -2.89
N VAL A 122 11.37 9.63 -3.83
CA VAL A 122 9.91 9.79 -3.96
C VAL A 122 9.37 8.73 -4.89
N GLY A 123 8.21 8.15 -4.55
CA GLY A 123 7.42 7.33 -5.47
C GLY A 123 7.47 5.82 -5.22
N THR A 124 8.37 5.29 -4.40
CA THR A 124 8.44 3.86 -4.09
C THR A 124 7.13 3.32 -3.51
N GLY A 125 6.47 4.09 -2.63
CA GLY A 125 5.17 3.72 -2.08
C GLY A 125 4.08 3.69 -3.15
N CYS A 126 3.96 4.72 -3.98
CA CYS A 126 2.97 4.75 -5.07
C CYS A 126 3.21 3.63 -6.09
N ALA A 127 4.49 3.32 -6.40
CA ALA A 127 4.85 2.20 -7.25
C ALA A 127 4.41 0.86 -6.63
N LEU A 128 4.65 0.66 -5.32
CA LEU A 128 4.16 -0.52 -4.62
C LEU A 128 2.64 -0.66 -4.72
N SER A 129 1.87 0.43 -4.58
CA SER A 129 0.41 0.36 -4.71
C SER A 129 -0.03 -0.12 -6.10
N ALA A 130 0.69 0.27 -7.15
CA ALA A 130 0.44 -0.23 -8.51
C ALA A 130 0.78 -1.73 -8.65
N VAL A 131 1.90 -2.17 -8.07
CA VAL A 131 2.30 -3.60 -8.04
C VAL A 131 1.30 -4.42 -7.23
N VAL A 132 0.84 -3.92 -6.07
CA VAL A 132 -0.23 -4.55 -5.29
C VAL A 132 -1.51 -4.69 -6.10
N ALA A 133 -1.90 -3.67 -6.87
CA ALA A 133 -3.09 -3.74 -7.72
C ALA A 133 -2.96 -4.83 -8.79
N ALA A 134 -1.81 -4.93 -9.44
CA ALA A 134 -1.53 -5.97 -10.42
C ALA A 134 -1.54 -7.38 -9.77
N SER A 135 -0.87 -7.53 -8.62
CA SER A 135 -0.79 -8.81 -7.90
C SER A 135 -2.15 -9.26 -7.34
N ALA A 136 -2.98 -8.33 -6.87
CA ALA A 136 -4.34 -8.63 -6.40
C ALA A 136 -5.28 -9.16 -7.51
N ALA A 137 -4.90 -8.97 -8.77
CA ALA A 137 -5.63 -9.49 -9.93
C ALA A 137 -5.17 -10.89 -10.37
N LEU A 138 -4.07 -11.40 -9.84
CA LEU A 138 -3.56 -12.73 -10.14
C LEU A 138 -4.47 -13.82 -9.54
N PRO A 139 -4.53 -15.01 -10.16
CA PRO A 139 -5.23 -16.15 -9.59
C PRO A 139 -4.57 -16.60 -8.28
N GLY A 140 -5.33 -17.30 -7.43
CA GLY A 140 -4.84 -17.83 -6.16
C GLY A 140 -5.23 -16.98 -4.95
N ASP A 141 -4.45 -17.08 -3.90
CA ASP A 141 -4.71 -16.41 -2.63
C ASP A 141 -4.29 -14.93 -2.69
N ARG A 142 -5.25 -14.02 -2.56
CA ARG A 142 -4.98 -12.59 -2.64
C ARG A 142 -4.06 -12.08 -1.54
N LEU A 143 -4.14 -12.65 -0.33
CA LEU A 143 -3.25 -12.27 0.76
C LEU A 143 -1.79 -12.58 0.41
N GLU A 144 -1.54 -13.78 -0.11
CA GLU A 144 -0.21 -14.22 -0.54
C GLU A 144 0.29 -13.39 -1.72
N ASN A 145 -0.56 -13.11 -2.71
CA ASN A 145 -0.22 -12.29 -3.86
C ASN A 145 0.19 -10.87 -3.46
N VAL A 146 -0.53 -10.26 -2.52
CA VAL A 146 -0.21 -8.90 -2.01
C VAL A 146 1.08 -8.93 -1.17
N ALA A 147 1.28 -9.95 -0.35
CA ALA A 147 2.52 -10.11 0.41
C ALA A 147 3.73 -10.31 -0.52
N ALA A 148 3.57 -11.10 -1.59
CA ALA A 148 4.61 -11.27 -2.61
C ALA A 148 4.95 -9.96 -3.31
N ALA A 149 3.96 -9.10 -3.60
CA ALA A 149 4.20 -7.76 -4.14
C ALA A 149 5.07 -6.90 -3.21
N CYS A 150 4.79 -6.94 -1.89
CA CYS A 150 5.63 -6.27 -0.90
C CYS A 150 7.07 -6.82 -0.90
N GLY A 151 7.21 -8.15 -0.96
CA GLY A 151 8.51 -8.83 -1.01
C GLY A 151 9.34 -8.44 -2.23
N LEU A 152 8.72 -8.46 -3.41
CA LEU A 152 9.34 -8.04 -4.67
C LEU A 152 9.90 -6.62 -4.59
N MET A 153 9.13 -5.68 -4.06
CA MET A 153 9.55 -4.29 -3.93
C MET A 153 10.70 -4.13 -2.92
N LYS A 154 10.67 -4.87 -1.82
CA LYS A 154 11.77 -4.86 -0.84
C LYS A 154 13.05 -5.44 -1.41
N GLN A 155 12.98 -6.57 -2.11
CA GLN A 155 14.10 -7.20 -2.78
C GLN A 155 14.72 -6.28 -3.84
N ALA A 156 13.90 -5.67 -4.69
CA ALA A 156 14.37 -4.67 -5.65
C ALA A 156 15.06 -3.47 -4.97
N GLY A 157 14.53 -3.04 -3.81
CA GLY A 157 15.14 -1.98 -3.00
C GLY A 157 16.52 -2.35 -2.44
N GLU A 158 16.71 -3.59 -2.01
CA GLU A 158 18.01 -4.10 -1.56
C GLU A 158 19.03 -4.18 -2.70
N ILE A 159 18.60 -4.66 -3.87
CA ILE A 159 19.46 -4.73 -5.06
C ILE A 159 19.88 -3.32 -5.49
N ALA A 160 18.93 -2.40 -5.60
CA ALA A 160 19.18 -1.02 -6.00
C ALA A 160 20.11 -0.28 -5.06
N ALA A 161 20.01 -0.52 -3.76
CA ALA A 161 20.85 0.12 -2.76
C ALA A 161 22.35 -0.20 -2.88
N ARG A 162 22.69 -1.30 -3.56
CA ARG A 162 24.10 -1.68 -3.82
C ARG A 162 24.74 -0.85 -4.92
N GLN A 163 23.96 -0.11 -5.72
CA GLN A 163 24.42 0.63 -6.89
C GLN A 163 24.83 2.07 -6.56
N GLY A 164 24.65 2.53 -5.32
CA GLY A 164 25.07 3.86 -4.90
C GLY A 164 24.07 4.59 -4.00
N GLY A 165 23.99 5.91 -4.14
CA GLY A 165 23.15 6.79 -3.34
C GLY A 165 21.77 7.06 -3.95
N PRO A 166 21.01 8.03 -3.37
CA PRO A 166 19.66 8.33 -3.82
C PRO A 166 19.53 8.71 -5.30
N GLY A 167 20.58 9.32 -5.87
CA GLY A 167 20.58 9.76 -7.27
C GLY A 167 20.55 8.63 -8.29
N SER A 168 21.18 7.48 -7.98
CA SER A 168 21.21 6.29 -8.83
C SER A 168 20.15 5.24 -8.42
N PHE A 169 19.51 5.42 -7.26
CA PHE A 169 18.61 4.42 -6.70
C PHE A 169 17.41 4.12 -7.60
N ILE A 170 16.72 5.14 -8.12
CA ILE A 170 15.50 4.93 -8.91
C ILE A 170 15.78 4.16 -10.21
N PRO A 171 16.76 4.52 -11.05
CA PRO A 171 17.09 3.70 -12.22
C PRO A 171 17.44 2.26 -11.85
N ALA A 172 18.30 2.08 -10.83
CA ALA A 172 18.68 0.73 -10.37
C ALA A 172 17.51 -0.07 -9.80
N PHE A 173 16.56 0.60 -9.16
CA PHE A 173 15.33 -0.02 -8.65
C PHE A 173 14.42 -0.51 -9.77
N LEU A 174 14.27 0.27 -10.83
CA LEU A 174 13.50 -0.13 -12.01
C LEU A 174 14.17 -1.29 -12.75
N ASP A 175 15.49 -1.25 -12.88
CA ASP A 175 16.27 -2.34 -13.49
C ASP A 175 16.15 -3.63 -12.66
N ALA A 176 16.20 -3.54 -11.33
CA ALA A 176 16.00 -4.67 -10.44
C ALA A 176 14.58 -5.27 -10.58
N LEU A 177 13.54 -4.44 -10.58
CA LEU A 177 12.17 -4.91 -10.80
C LEU A 177 12.02 -5.61 -12.16
N TYR A 178 12.63 -5.07 -13.20
CA TYR A 178 12.60 -5.68 -14.53
C TYR A 178 13.25 -7.07 -14.53
N GLN A 179 14.40 -7.21 -13.87
CA GLN A 179 15.14 -8.49 -13.79
C GLN A 179 14.37 -9.55 -12.99
N GLU A 180 13.80 -9.19 -11.84
CA GLU A 180 13.05 -10.10 -10.98
C GLU A 180 11.76 -10.64 -11.64
N VAL A 181 11.17 -9.89 -12.56
CA VAL A 181 9.96 -10.33 -13.29
C VAL A 181 10.31 -11.23 -14.49
N GLN A 182 11.56 -11.20 -14.99
CA GLN A 182 12.00 -12.03 -16.13
C GLN A 182 12.49 -13.42 -15.72
N GLY A 183 12.87 -13.63 -14.44
CA GLY A 183 13.36 -14.90 -13.89
C GLY A 183 12.24 -15.76 -13.38
#